data_31781f5072f4b4112dcaaa0c927f85c1
#
_entry.id   31781f5072f4b4112dcaaa0c927f85c1
#
_cell.length_a   1.000
_cell.length_b   1.000
_cell.length_c   1.000
_cell.angle_alpha   90.00
_cell.angle_beta   90.00
_cell.angle_gamma   90.00
#
_symmetry.space_group_name_H-M   'P 1'
#
loop_
_entity.id
_entity.type
_entity.pdbx_description
1 polymer ?
#
loop_
_entity_poly.entity_id
_entity_poly.type
_entity_poly.pdbx_seq_one_letter_code
_entity_poly.pdbx_strand_id
1 'polypeptide(L)'
;MPSVIATLKVKEDKIEQAKGFLKQLAADTLAKESGTLAYTVHQKKDDPASFVFYEKYESDAALAQHSENLKAVGGDFAAILDGRPEIVLIEEI
;
A
#
# COMPACT_ATOMS: atom_id res chain seq x y z
N MET A 1 6.78 5.64 16.31
CA MET A 1 6.83 5.72 14.84
C MET A 1 5.50 5.30 14.27
N PRO A 2 4.87 6.12 13.44
CA PRO A 2 3.57 5.79 12.87
C PRO A 2 3.69 4.60 11.90
N SER A 3 2.74 3.70 12.00
CA SER A 3 2.66 2.54 11.12
C SER A 3 1.24 2.40 10.58
N VAL A 4 1.09 1.65 9.51
CA VAL A 4 -0.18 1.49 8.81
C VAL A 4 -0.37 0.03 8.43
N ILE A 5 -1.59 -0.46 8.62
CA ILE A 5 -2.05 -1.70 7.99
C ILE A 5 -3.11 -1.28 6.97
N ALA A 6 -2.83 -1.51 5.69
CA ALA A 6 -3.76 -1.18 4.61
C ALA A 6 -4.24 -2.47 3.94
N THR A 7 -5.54 -2.68 3.91
CA THR A 7 -6.13 -3.85 3.26
C THR A 7 -6.88 -3.39 2.00
N LEU A 8 -6.54 -4.00 0.87
CA LEU A 8 -7.12 -3.67 -0.42
C LEU A 8 -7.82 -4.89 -1.00
N LYS A 9 -9.04 -4.69 -1.49
CA LYS A 9 -9.75 -5.68 -2.31
C LYS A 9 -9.62 -5.26 -3.76
N VAL A 10 -9.17 -6.17 -4.63
CA VAL A 10 -9.06 -5.89 -6.06
C VAL A 10 -10.12 -6.64 -6.85
N LYS A 11 -10.37 -6.19 -8.06
CA LYS A 11 -11.32 -6.83 -8.97
C LYS A 11 -10.83 -8.24 -9.31
N GLU A 12 -11.77 -9.21 -9.36
CA GLU A 12 -11.44 -10.62 -9.58
C GLU A 12 -10.68 -10.88 -10.90
N ASP A 13 -10.95 -10.07 -11.92
CA ASP A 13 -10.27 -10.20 -13.22
C ASP A 13 -8.99 -9.37 -13.31
N LYS A 14 -8.55 -8.74 -12.21
CA LYS A 14 -7.38 -7.88 -12.16
C LYS A 14 -6.32 -8.34 -11.17
N ILE A 15 -6.44 -9.55 -10.62
CA ILE A 15 -5.53 -10.04 -9.57
C ILE A 15 -4.06 -10.02 -10.02
N GLU A 16 -3.76 -10.57 -11.20
CA GLU A 16 -2.37 -10.62 -11.67
C GLU A 16 -1.81 -9.23 -12.00
N GLN A 17 -2.64 -8.37 -12.59
CA GLN A 17 -2.27 -6.97 -12.83
C GLN A 17 -1.98 -6.25 -11.51
N ALA A 18 -2.83 -6.46 -10.50
CA ALA A 18 -2.66 -5.85 -9.18
C ALA A 18 -1.38 -6.34 -8.51
N LYS A 19 -1.07 -7.64 -8.57
CA LYS A 19 0.17 -8.17 -8.00
C LYS A 19 1.39 -7.48 -8.58
N GLY A 20 1.46 -7.34 -9.88
CA GLY A 20 2.57 -6.68 -10.55
C GLY A 20 2.70 -5.22 -10.16
N PHE A 21 1.58 -4.48 -10.18
CA PHE A 21 1.55 -3.07 -9.82
C PHE A 21 1.93 -2.85 -8.36
N LEU A 22 1.33 -3.59 -7.44
CA LEU A 22 1.56 -3.41 -6.00
C LEU A 22 2.98 -3.80 -5.60
N LYS A 23 3.51 -4.84 -6.20
CA LYS A 23 4.90 -5.24 -5.96
C LYS A 23 5.88 -4.17 -6.42
N GLN A 24 5.66 -3.60 -7.60
CA GLN A 24 6.51 -2.53 -8.13
C GLN A 24 6.36 -1.26 -7.30
N LEU A 25 5.14 -0.93 -6.88
CA LEU A 25 4.89 0.21 -6.01
C LEU A 25 5.67 0.08 -4.70
N ALA A 26 5.67 -1.10 -4.09
CA ALA A 26 6.40 -1.33 -2.84
C ALA A 26 7.90 -1.10 -3.03
N ALA A 27 8.47 -1.63 -4.10
CA ALA A 27 9.89 -1.45 -4.40
C ALA A 27 10.24 0.02 -4.66
N ASP A 28 9.43 0.70 -5.47
CA ASP A 28 9.65 2.11 -5.81
C ASP A 28 9.52 3.02 -4.59
N THR A 29 8.55 2.76 -3.74
CA THR A 29 8.32 3.53 -2.52
C THR A 29 9.54 3.44 -1.59
N LEU A 30 10.03 2.24 -1.34
CA LEU A 30 11.21 2.05 -0.50
C LEU A 30 12.47 2.69 -1.09
N ALA A 31 12.59 2.67 -2.42
CA ALA A 31 13.76 3.25 -3.10
C ALA A 31 13.75 4.77 -3.10
N LYS A 32 12.57 5.39 -3.16
CA LYS A 32 12.44 6.85 -3.39
C LYS A 32 12.07 7.65 -2.15
N GLU A 33 11.48 7.02 -1.14
CA GLU A 33 11.00 7.70 0.07
C GLU A 33 11.88 7.34 1.26
N SER A 34 12.84 8.20 1.58
CA SER A 34 13.78 7.94 2.68
C SER A 34 13.11 7.84 4.06
N GLY A 35 11.96 8.47 4.23
CA GLY A 35 11.20 8.43 5.49
C GLY A 35 10.29 7.22 5.63
N THR A 36 10.15 6.41 4.59
CA THR A 36 9.38 5.17 4.62
C THR A 36 10.31 4.02 4.99
N LEU A 37 10.14 3.48 6.19
CA LEU A 37 11.06 2.48 6.75
C LEU A 37 10.66 1.05 6.39
N ALA A 38 9.36 0.79 6.20
CA ALA A 38 8.84 -0.49 5.72
C ALA A 38 7.64 -0.23 4.83
N TYR A 39 7.52 -1.01 3.78
CA TYR A 39 6.40 -0.94 2.86
C TYR A 39 6.32 -2.27 2.13
N THR A 40 5.65 -3.25 2.78
CA THR A 40 5.64 -4.65 2.33
C THR A 40 4.23 -5.07 1.98
N VAL A 41 4.03 -5.55 0.76
CA VAL A 41 2.73 -6.02 0.29
C VAL A 41 2.63 -7.53 0.45
N HIS A 42 1.46 -7.98 0.91
CA HIS A 42 1.12 -9.39 1.12
C HIS A 42 -0.18 -9.69 0.39
N GLN A 43 -0.34 -10.92 -0.05
CA GLN A 43 -1.61 -11.42 -0.56
C GLN A 43 -2.19 -12.37 0.49
N LYS A 44 -3.49 -12.26 0.78
CA LYS A 44 -4.12 -13.19 1.72
C LYS A 44 -4.15 -14.58 1.13
N LYS A 45 -3.81 -15.59 1.94
CA LYS A 45 -3.79 -16.98 1.49
C LYS A 45 -5.17 -17.51 1.14
N ASP A 46 -6.19 -17.07 1.87
CA ASP A 46 -7.57 -17.54 1.71
C ASP A 46 -8.42 -16.66 0.80
N ASP A 47 -7.87 -15.55 0.30
CA ASP A 47 -8.57 -14.63 -0.60
C ASP A 47 -7.57 -13.96 -1.55
N PRO A 48 -7.33 -14.56 -2.73
CA PRO A 48 -6.33 -14.05 -3.68
C PRO A 48 -6.60 -12.62 -4.19
N ALA A 49 -7.83 -12.13 -4.07
CA ALA A 49 -8.18 -10.76 -4.45
C ALA A 49 -7.92 -9.73 -3.33
N SER A 50 -7.45 -10.16 -2.17
CA SER A 50 -7.16 -9.28 -1.04
C SER A 50 -5.67 -9.18 -0.78
N PHE A 51 -5.19 -7.92 -0.66
CA PHE A 51 -3.79 -7.60 -0.40
C PHE A 51 -3.68 -6.77 0.85
N VAL A 52 -2.61 -6.97 1.60
CA VAL A 52 -2.36 -6.25 2.86
C VAL A 52 -0.98 -5.64 2.81
N PHE A 53 -0.91 -4.33 3.05
CA PHE A 53 0.36 -3.62 3.24
C PHE A 53 0.64 -3.47 4.72
N TYR A 54 1.87 -3.77 5.12
CA TYR A 54 2.43 -3.26 6.36
C TYR A 54 3.37 -2.12 6.02
N GLU A 55 3.18 -0.97 6.70
CA GLU A 55 3.93 0.25 6.42
C GLU A 55 4.43 0.85 7.71
N LYS A 56 5.65 1.37 7.70
CA LYS A 56 6.23 2.05 8.84
C LYS A 56 6.95 3.31 8.38
N TYR A 57 6.76 4.39 9.11
CA TYR A 57 7.30 5.71 8.74
C TYR A 57 8.13 6.28 9.90
N GLU A 58 9.17 7.05 9.58
CA GLU A 58 10.03 7.64 10.61
C GLU A 58 9.33 8.77 11.38
N SER A 59 8.27 9.36 10.81
CA SER A 59 7.54 10.49 11.41
C SER A 59 6.17 10.65 10.76
N ASP A 60 5.32 11.45 11.39
CA ASP A 60 4.02 11.83 10.81
C ASP A 60 4.21 12.61 9.49
N ALA A 61 5.26 13.41 9.41
CA ALA A 61 5.59 14.15 8.19
C ALA A 61 5.94 13.20 7.04
N ALA A 62 6.66 12.11 7.33
CA ALA A 62 7.00 11.10 6.32
C ALA A 62 5.74 10.38 5.82
N LEU A 63 4.82 10.05 6.73
CA LEU A 63 3.53 9.46 6.35
C LEU A 63 2.72 10.41 5.45
N ALA A 64 2.67 11.69 5.82
CA ALA A 64 1.96 12.70 5.02
C ALA A 64 2.59 12.84 3.63
N GLN A 65 3.91 12.80 3.52
CA GLN A 65 4.61 12.87 2.24
C GLN A 65 4.29 11.65 1.38
N HIS A 66 4.26 10.45 1.99
CA HIS A 66 3.87 9.23 1.27
C HIS A 66 2.45 9.34 0.70
N SER A 67 1.50 9.81 1.52
CA SER A 67 0.12 10.00 1.09
C SER A 67 0.02 10.95 -0.10
N GLU A 68 0.81 12.02 -0.08
CA GLU A 68 0.87 12.97 -1.20
C GLU A 68 1.44 12.31 -2.46
N ASN A 69 2.53 11.52 -2.30
CA ASN A 69 3.17 10.84 -3.42
C ASN A 69 2.25 9.81 -4.08
N LEU A 70 1.35 9.16 -3.31
CA LEU A 70 0.41 8.18 -3.85
C LEU A 70 -0.58 8.79 -4.85
N LYS A 71 -0.81 10.09 -4.82
CA LYS A 71 -1.71 10.75 -5.78
C LYS A 71 -1.26 10.55 -7.22
N ALA A 72 0.04 10.41 -7.45
CA ALA A 72 0.60 10.20 -8.79
C ALA A 72 0.16 8.85 -9.41
N VAL A 73 -0.20 7.87 -8.59
CA VAL A 73 -0.64 6.55 -9.05
C VAL A 73 -2.12 6.29 -8.76
N GLY A 74 -2.89 7.35 -8.48
CA GLY A 74 -4.32 7.22 -8.19
C GLY A 74 -5.12 6.54 -9.29
N GLY A 75 -4.79 6.81 -10.56
CA GLY A 75 -5.45 6.16 -11.69
C GLY A 75 -5.15 4.67 -11.77
N ASP A 76 -3.93 4.26 -11.46
CA ASP A 76 -3.55 2.85 -11.45
C ASP A 76 -4.29 2.09 -10.34
N PHE A 77 -4.45 2.71 -9.16
CA PHE A 77 -5.27 2.14 -8.09
C PHE A 77 -6.72 2.02 -8.50
N ALA A 78 -7.28 3.07 -9.09
CA ALA A 78 -8.68 3.05 -9.53
C ALA A 78 -8.96 1.91 -10.52
N ALA A 79 -7.97 1.58 -11.36
CA ALA A 79 -8.12 0.51 -12.36
C ALA A 79 -8.25 -0.88 -11.73
N ILE A 80 -7.68 -1.10 -10.55
CA ILE A 80 -7.63 -2.44 -9.93
C ILE A 80 -8.54 -2.59 -8.71
N LEU A 81 -8.88 -1.50 -8.01
CA LEU A 81 -9.60 -1.59 -6.75
C LEU A 81 -11.07 -1.95 -6.92
N ASP A 82 -11.54 -2.83 -6.03
CA ASP A 82 -12.95 -3.16 -5.84
C ASP A 82 -13.35 -2.58 -4.48
N GLY A 83 -13.77 -1.33 -4.47
CA GLY A 83 -14.11 -0.61 -3.26
C GLY A 83 -12.95 0.15 -2.62
N ARG A 84 -13.20 0.73 -1.47
CA ARG A 84 -12.23 1.53 -0.73
C ARG A 84 -11.25 0.66 0.04
N PRO A 85 -9.96 1.03 0.07
CA PRO A 85 -9.02 0.41 1.00
C PRO A 85 -9.44 0.64 2.45
N GLU A 86 -9.19 -0.35 3.29
CA GLU A 86 -9.33 -0.21 4.74
C GLU A 86 -7.96 0.18 5.31
N ILE A 87 -7.90 1.34 5.95
CA ILE A 87 -6.65 1.87 6.50
C ILE A 87 -6.74 1.89 8.02
N VAL A 88 -5.81 1.21 8.68
CA VAL A 88 -5.69 1.21 10.14
C VAL A 88 -4.37 1.85 10.51
N LEU A 89 -4.46 2.96 11.24
CA LEU A 89 -3.28 3.65 11.75
C LEU A 89 -2.90 3.06 13.10
N ILE A 90 -1.63 2.69 13.24
CA ILE A 90 -1.10 2.11 14.47
C ILE A 90 0.20 2.82 14.84
N GLU A 91 0.60 2.67 16.08
CA GLU A 91 1.82 3.31 16.59
C GLU A 91 2.74 2.24 17.17
N GLU A 92 3.97 2.20 16.70
CA GLU A 92 4.98 1.32 17.31
C GLU A 92 5.37 1.88 18.68
N ILE A 93 5.33 1.02 19.68
CA ILE A 93 5.67 1.43 21.05
C ILE A 93 7.13 1.03 21.42
#